data_9db221a6b80b60820a92d39722e557ca
#
_entry.id   9db221a6b80b60820a92d39722e557ca
#
_cell.length_a   1.000
_cell.length_b   1.000
_cell.length_c   1.000
_cell.angle_alpha   90.00
_cell.angle_beta   90.00
_cell.angle_gamma   90.00
#
_symmetry.space_group_name_H-M   'P 1'
#
loop_
_entity.id
_entity.type
_entity.pdbx_description
1 polymer ?
#
loop_
_entity_poly.entity_id
_entity_poly.type
_entity_poly.pdbx_seq_one_letter_code
_entity_poly.pdbx_strand_id
1 'polypeptide(L)'
;MANKILVVDDEPNIVLSLEFLMKQAGFQVRTASDGEAALAAVTADTPDLVLLDVMMPRKNGYEVCQAIRANPDWKAVRIIMLTAKGREVEREKGLALGADDYITKPFSTQEVVERVRELLAEAG
;
A
#
# COMPACT_ATOMS: atom_id res chain seq x y z
N MET A 1 11.11 -2.89 -17.15
CA MET A 1 9.66 -2.93 -17.11
C MET A 1 9.13 -2.12 -15.93
N ALA A 2 7.95 -1.53 -16.09
CA ALA A 2 7.37 -0.73 -15.01
C ALA A 2 6.90 -1.63 -13.88
N ASN A 3 7.17 -1.22 -12.64
CA ASN A 3 6.65 -1.90 -11.48
C ASN A 3 5.15 -1.61 -11.31
N LYS A 4 4.46 -2.54 -10.67
CA LYS A 4 3.01 -2.47 -10.48
C LYS A 4 2.71 -2.04 -9.05
N ILE A 5 1.94 -0.96 -8.91
CA ILE A 5 1.55 -0.41 -7.62
C ILE A 5 0.04 -0.55 -7.47
N LEU A 6 -0.40 -1.02 -6.31
CA LEU A 6 -1.82 -1.03 -5.96
C LEU A 6 -2.04 0.01 -4.87
N VAL A 7 -2.92 0.98 -5.12
CA VAL A 7 -3.28 2.01 -4.16
C VAL A 7 -4.62 1.64 -3.52
N VAL A 8 -4.64 1.50 -2.20
CA VAL A 8 -5.82 1.07 -1.46
C VAL A 8 -6.16 2.12 -0.39
N ASP A 9 -7.26 2.82 -0.59
CA ASP A 9 -7.74 3.84 0.33
C ASP A 9 -9.22 4.07 0.04
N ASP A 10 -10.02 4.35 1.06
CA ASP A 10 -11.44 4.62 0.89
C ASP A 10 -11.76 6.09 0.62
N GLU A 11 -10.76 6.97 0.71
CA GLU A 11 -10.91 8.39 0.41
C GLU A 11 -10.60 8.66 -1.06
N PRO A 12 -11.60 9.04 -1.89
CA PRO A 12 -11.38 9.21 -3.33
C PRO A 12 -10.27 10.22 -3.67
N ASN A 13 -10.16 11.29 -2.89
CA ASN A 13 -9.13 12.31 -3.14
C ASN A 13 -7.72 11.76 -2.95
N ILE A 14 -7.54 10.92 -1.93
CA ILE A 14 -6.24 10.29 -1.66
C ILE A 14 -5.89 9.32 -2.79
N VAL A 15 -6.87 8.50 -3.20
CA VAL A 15 -6.67 7.54 -4.29
C VAL A 15 -6.26 8.27 -5.57
N LEU A 16 -6.98 9.33 -5.93
CA LEU A 16 -6.65 10.08 -7.15
C LEU A 16 -5.27 10.70 -7.08
N SER A 17 -4.91 11.28 -5.94
CA SER A 17 -3.59 11.91 -5.76
C SER A 17 -2.48 10.88 -5.89
N LEU A 18 -2.62 9.74 -5.22
CA LEU A 18 -1.58 8.71 -5.24
C LEU A 18 -1.50 8.03 -6.61
N GLU A 19 -2.63 7.80 -7.25
CA GLU A 19 -2.65 7.24 -8.60
C GLU A 19 -1.91 8.13 -9.59
N PHE A 20 -2.22 9.42 -9.59
CA PHE A 20 -1.55 10.39 -10.45
C PHE A 20 -0.04 10.41 -10.17
N LEU A 21 0.32 10.48 -8.90
CA LEU A 21 1.71 10.56 -8.46
C LEU A 21 2.52 9.34 -8.91
N MET A 22 1.97 8.15 -8.72
CA MET A 22 2.67 6.92 -9.08
C MET A 22 2.78 6.75 -10.59
N LYS A 23 1.74 7.11 -11.35
CA LYS A 23 1.80 7.10 -12.81
C LYS A 23 2.85 8.07 -13.32
N GLN A 24 2.92 9.26 -12.73
CA GLN A 24 3.91 10.27 -13.11
C GLN A 24 5.33 9.78 -12.84
N ALA A 25 5.50 8.96 -11.81
CA ALA A 25 6.80 8.38 -11.46
C ALA A 25 7.18 7.19 -12.36
N GLY A 26 6.31 6.77 -13.27
CA GLY A 26 6.60 5.72 -14.24
C GLY A 26 6.06 4.34 -13.86
N PHE A 27 5.26 4.24 -12.82
CA PHE A 27 4.68 2.96 -12.39
C PHE A 27 3.35 2.66 -13.08
N GLN A 28 3.01 1.39 -13.16
CA GLN A 28 1.67 0.95 -13.54
C GLN A 28 0.82 0.94 -12.26
N VAL A 29 -0.38 1.52 -12.29
CA VAL A 29 -1.16 1.72 -11.08
C VAL A 29 -2.57 1.15 -11.23
N ARG A 30 -3.00 0.43 -10.21
CA ARG A 30 -4.40 0.05 -10.04
C ARG A 30 -4.84 0.53 -8.67
N THR A 31 -6.14 0.64 -8.47
CA THR A 31 -6.71 1.17 -7.23
C THR A 31 -7.78 0.25 -6.68
N ALA A 32 -7.99 0.33 -5.37
CA ALA A 32 -9.08 -0.35 -4.67
C ALA A 32 -9.56 0.55 -3.55
N SER A 33 -10.86 0.51 -3.27
CA SER A 33 -11.48 1.41 -2.29
C SER A 33 -11.81 0.75 -0.94
N ASP A 34 -11.60 -0.55 -0.83
CA ASP A 34 -11.79 -1.28 0.43
C ASP A 34 -10.91 -2.54 0.44
N GLY A 35 -10.89 -3.22 1.58
CA GLY A 35 -10.02 -4.37 1.76
C GLY A 35 -10.38 -5.58 0.92
N GLU A 36 -11.67 -5.80 0.67
CA GLU A 36 -12.09 -6.92 -0.17
C GLU A 36 -11.68 -6.69 -1.62
N ALA A 37 -11.89 -5.47 -2.12
CA ALA A 37 -11.45 -5.11 -3.46
C ALA A 37 -9.93 -5.19 -3.60
N ALA A 38 -9.20 -4.83 -2.53
CA ALA A 38 -7.75 -4.93 -2.52
C ALA A 38 -7.28 -6.37 -2.71
N LEU A 39 -7.84 -7.31 -1.97
CA LEU A 39 -7.46 -8.71 -2.08
C LEU A 39 -7.84 -9.30 -3.44
N ALA A 40 -8.99 -8.90 -3.97
CA ALA A 40 -9.38 -9.31 -5.33
C ALA A 40 -8.39 -8.78 -6.37
N ALA A 41 -7.93 -7.55 -6.20
CA ALA A 41 -6.96 -6.94 -7.12
C ALA A 41 -5.60 -7.65 -7.05
N VAL A 42 -5.14 -8.01 -5.85
CA VAL A 42 -3.87 -8.74 -5.67
C VAL A 42 -3.97 -10.11 -6.34
N THR A 43 -5.10 -10.77 -6.19
CA THR A 43 -5.31 -12.09 -6.80
C THR A 43 -5.33 -12.02 -8.32
N ALA A 44 -5.98 -10.99 -8.87
CA ALA A 44 -6.14 -10.85 -10.32
C ALA A 44 -4.81 -10.51 -11.02
N ASP A 45 -4.00 -9.67 -10.40
CA ASP A 45 -2.70 -9.26 -10.97
C ASP A 45 -1.83 -8.78 -9.81
N THR A 46 -0.96 -9.64 -9.32
CA THR A 46 -0.16 -9.41 -8.12
C THR A 46 0.73 -8.19 -8.29
N PRO A 47 0.58 -7.16 -7.45
CA PRO A 47 1.43 -5.96 -7.53
C PRO A 47 2.80 -6.20 -6.93
N ASP A 48 3.73 -5.29 -7.24
CA ASP A 48 5.04 -5.30 -6.62
C ASP A 48 4.99 -4.60 -5.25
N LEU A 49 4.09 -3.61 -5.11
CA LEU A 49 3.95 -2.86 -3.88
C LEU A 49 2.51 -2.40 -3.69
N VAL A 50 2.05 -2.39 -2.46
CA VAL A 50 0.72 -1.91 -2.07
C VAL A 50 0.87 -0.71 -1.14
N LEU A 51 0.21 0.40 -1.49
CA LEU A 51 0.02 1.54 -0.59
C LEU A 51 -1.34 1.32 0.07
N LEU A 52 -1.36 1.10 1.37
CA LEU A 52 -2.50 0.50 2.06
C LEU A 52 -2.95 1.32 3.25
N ASP A 53 -4.13 1.93 3.14
CA ASP A 53 -4.74 2.66 4.25
C ASP A 53 -5.14 1.70 5.36
N VAL A 54 -4.96 2.13 6.60
CA VAL A 54 -5.31 1.33 7.78
C VAL A 54 -6.82 1.26 7.99
N MET A 55 -7.49 2.41 7.91
CA MET A 55 -8.92 2.52 8.27
C MET A 55 -9.80 2.49 7.04
N MET A 56 -10.39 1.32 6.76
CA MET A 56 -11.27 1.15 5.62
C MET A 56 -12.47 0.27 6.01
N PRO A 57 -13.61 0.40 5.30
CA PRO A 57 -14.74 -0.50 5.53
C PRO A 57 -14.46 -1.92 5.03
N ARG A 58 -15.27 -2.86 5.46
CA ARG A 58 -15.23 -4.29 5.15
C ARG A 58 -14.01 -4.98 5.72
N LYS A 59 -12.86 -4.87 5.06
CA LYS A 59 -11.59 -5.35 5.62
C LYS A 59 -10.67 -4.17 5.77
N ASN A 60 -10.16 -3.92 6.98
CA ASN A 60 -9.22 -2.83 7.22
C ASN A 60 -7.81 -3.20 6.71
N GLY A 61 -6.90 -2.23 6.74
CA GLY A 61 -5.56 -2.45 6.22
C GLY A 61 -4.78 -3.54 6.95
N TYR A 62 -4.99 -3.72 8.23
CA TYR A 62 -4.33 -4.79 8.98
C TYR A 62 -4.75 -6.17 8.47
N GLU A 63 -6.05 -6.35 8.22
CA GLU A 63 -6.57 -7.61 7.71
C GLU A 63 -6.02 -7.92 6.33
N VAL A 64 -5.94 -6.91 5.46
CA VAL A 64 -5.34 -7.06 4.13
C VAL A 64 -3.87 -7.45 4.23
N CYS A 65 -3.12 -6.77 5.09
CA CYS A 65 -1.71 -7.05 5.31
C CYS A 65 -1.51 -8.50 5.78
N GLN A 66 -2.30 -8.94 6.75
CA GLN A 66 -2.24 -10.31 7.25
C GLN A 66 -2.53 -11.33 6.15
N ALA A 67 -3.55 -11.07 5.33
CA ALA A 67 -3.93 -11.97 4.25
C ALA A 67 -2.82 -12.08 3.21
N ILE A 68 -2.18 -10.98 2.87
CA ILE A 68 -1.07 -10.98 1.93
C ILE A 68 0.12 -11.77 2.50
N ARG A 69 0.47 -11.53 3.75
CA ARG A 69 1.60 -12.20 4.39
C ARG A 69 1.35 -13.68 4.66
N ALA A 70 0.09 -14.09 4.78
CA ALA A 70 -0.26 -15.49 4.97
C ALA A 70 -0.14 -16.32 3.68
N ASN A 71 -0.09 -15.67 2.53
CA ASN A 71 0.00 -16.36 1.24
C ASN A 71 1.45 -16.41 0.77
N PRO A 72 2.07 -17.61 0.71
CA PRO A 72 3.48 -17.72 0.29
C PRO A 72 3.75 -17.20 -1.12
N ASP A 73 2.73 -17.21 -2.00
CA ASP A 73 2.88 -16.72 -3.36
C ASP A 73 3.05 -15.20 -3.41
N TRP A 74 2.69 -14.51 -2.34
CA TRP A 74 2.72 -13.04 -2.27
C TRP A 74 3.78 -12.50 -1.31
N LYS A 75 4.70 -13.34 -0.86
CA LYS A 75 5.69 -12.90 0.15
C LYS A 75 6.61 -11.78 -0.34
N ALA A 76 6.78 -11.65 -1.65
CA ALA A 76 7.62 -10.60 -2.22
C ALA A 76 6.90 -9.25 -2.38
N VAL A 77 5.58 -9.21 -2.18
CA VAL A 77 4.82 -7.97 -2.27
C VAL A 77 5.25 -7.03 -1.13
N ARG A 78 5.64 -5.81 -1.48
CA ARG A 78 5.98 -4.79 -0.48
C ARG A 78 4.72 -4.08 -0.03
N ILE A 79 4.63 -3.76 1.25
CA ILE A 79 3.46 -3.11 1.83
C ILE A 79 3.90 -1.86 2.59
N ILE A 80 3.35 -0.70 2.20
CA ILE A 80 3.49 0.55 2.94
C ILE A 80 2.12 0.89 3.52
N MET A 81 2.04 0.98 4.85
CA MET A 81 0.80 1.38 5.52
C MET A 81 0.66 2.89 5.52
N LEU A 82 -0.54 3.39 5.25
CA LEU A 82 -0.86 4.81 5.33
C LEU A 82 -1.62 5.03 6.64
N THR A 83 -1.00 5.75 7.58
CA THR A 83 -1.54 5.90 8.93
C THR A 83 -1.87 7.36 9.23
N ALA A 84 -2.78 7.60 10.19
CA ALA A 84 -3.10 8.95 10.64
C ALA A 84 -1.98 9.48 11.53
N LYS A 85 -1.74 10.79 11.45
CA LYS A 85 -0.75 11.45 12.31
C LYS A 85 -1.09 11.23 13.79
N GLY A 86 -0.08 10.91 14.58
CA GLY A 86 -0.25 10.67 16.02
C GLY A 86 -0.71 9.25 16.36
N ARG A 87 -0.81 8.37 15.38
CA ARG A 87 -1.27 6.99 15.60
C ARG A 87 -0.11 6.00 15.61
N GLU A 88 0.80 6.17 16.55
CA GLU A 88 1.97 5.29 16.64
C GLU A 88 1.61 3.82 16.90
N VAL A 89 0.51 3.58 17.60
CA VAL A 89 0.03 2.22 17.82
C VAL A 89 -0.33 1.54 16.51
N GLU A 90 -0.93 2.29 15.57
CA GLU A 90 -1.25 1.77 14.24
C GLU A 90 0.01 1.39 13.47
N ARG A 91 1.02 2.23 13.56
CA ARG A 91 2.32 1.99 12.93
C ARG A 91 2.96 0.71 13.45
N GLU A 92 3.06 0.57 14.78
CA GLU A 92 3.67 -0.58 15.41
C GLU A 92 2.92 -1.86 15.06
N LYS A 93 1.60 -1.82 15.07
CA LYS A 93 0.76 -2.95 14.73
C LYS A 93 0.96 -3.38 13.27
N GLY A 94 1.00 -2.41 12.36
CA GLY A 94 1.23 -2.70 10.93
C GLY A 94 2.57 -3.37 10.70
N LEU A 95 3.63 -2.85 11.31
CA LEU A 95 4.96 -3.44 11.17
C LEU A 95 5.02 -4.84 11.76
N ALA A 96 4.37 -5.06 12.91
CA ALA A 96 4.31 -6.37 13.54
C ALA A 96 3.55 -7.39 12.69
N LEU A 97 2.59 -6.95 11.89
CA LEU A 97 1.83 -7.82 11.00
C LEU A 97 2.51 -8.08 9.65
N GLY A 98 3.66 -7.46 9.42
CA GLY A 98 4.44 -7.72 8.23
C GLY A 98 4.50 -6.61 7.19
N ALA A 99 4.03 -5.39 7.51
CA ALA A 99 4.23 -4.24 6.63
C ALA A 99 5.72 -3.90 6.57
N ASP A 100 6.18 -3.46 5.41
CA ASP A 100 7.59 -3.11 5.22
C ASP A 100 7.90 -1.70 5.70
N ASP A 101 6.91 -0.80 5.64
CA ASP A 101 7.09 0.59 6.04
C ASP A 101 5.73 1.21 6.29
N TYR A 102 5.74 2.47 6.73
CA TYR A 102 4.53 3.26 6.93
C TYR A 102 4.78 4.69 6.53
N ILE A 103 3.71 5.39 6.14
CA ILE A 103 3.76 6.82 5.84
C ILE A 103 2.60 7.47 6.56
N THR A 104 2.89 8.54 7.29
CA THR A 104 1.88 9.25 8.09
C THR A 104 1.13 10.26 7.23
N LYS A 105 -0.20 10.28 7.32
CA LYS A 105 -1.03 11.31 6.69
C LYS A 105 -1.08 12.55 7.58
N PRO A 106 -1.03 13.75 7.04
CA PRO A 106 -0.79 14.08 5.63
C PRO A 106 0.67 13.85 5.24
N PHE A 107 0.89 13.38 4.03
CA PHE A 107 2.23 13.09 3.53
C PHE A 107 2.63 14.08 2.44
N SER A 108 3.95 14.22 2.23
CA SER A 108 4.44 14.93 1.06
C SER A 108 4.51 13.97 -0.13
N THR A 109 4.29 14.49 -1.33
CA THR A 109 4.35 13.67 -2.54
C THR A 109 5.75 13.11 -2.75
N GLN A 110 6.77 13.89 -2.43
CA GLN A 110 8.15 13.45 -2.57
C GLN A 110 8.46 12.28 -1.65
N GLU A 111 7.99 12.32 -0.42
CA GLU A 111 8.22 11.24 0.55
C GLU A 111 7.64 9.92 0.06
N VAL A 112 6.42 9.95 -0.50
CA VAL A 112 5.78 8.73 -0.99
C VAL A 112 6.60 8.11 -2.13
N VAL A 113 6.97 8.92 -3.10
CA VAL A 113 7.76 8.44 -4.25
C VAL A 113 9.09 7.85 -3.79
N GLU A 114 9.79 8.54 -2.90
CA GLU A 114 11.08 8.08 -2.41
C GLU A 114 10.98 6.73 -1.68
N ARG A 115 9.98 6.59 -0.79
CA ARG A 115 9.78 5.35 -0.05
C ARG A 115 9.44 4.18 -0.96
N VAL A 116 8.58 4.42 -1.95
CA VAL A 116 8.21 3.40 -2.93
C VAL A 116 9.44 2.95 -3.70
N ARG A 117 10.24 3.89 -4.20
CA ARG A 117 11.44 3.57 -4.95
C ARG A 117 12.47 2.82 -4.13
N GLU A 118 12.66 3.21 -2.88
CA GLU A 118 13.59 2.54 -1.98
C GLU A 118 13.21 1.08 -1.76
N LEU A 119 11.94 0.80 -1.47
CA LEU A 119 11.50 -0.57 -1.23
C LEU A 119 11.57 -1.42 -2.48
N LEU A 120 11.24 -0.86 -3.64
CA LEU A 120 11.31 -1.60 -4.90
C LEU A 120 12.75 -1.90 -5.29
N ALA A 121 13.68 -1.00 -4.99
CA ALA A 121 15.10 -1.23 -5.23
C ALA A 121 15.65 -2.36 -4.36
N GLU A 122 15.20 -2.45 -3.11
CA GLU A 122 15.62 -3.54 -2.20
C GLU A 122 15.09 -4.90 -2.67
N ALA A 123 13.95 -4.91 -3.36
CA ALA A 123 13.33 -6.14 -3.83
C ALA A 123 14.05 -6.76 -5.01
N GLY A 124 14.79 -5.93 -5.71
CA GLY A 124 15.47 -6.34 -6.92
C GLY A 124 16.80 -6.94 -6.69
#